data_fd273933e88d5972d1dfcf116347a004
#
_entry.id   fd273933e88d5972d1dfcf116347a004
#
_cell.length_a   1.000
_cell.length_b   1.000
_cell.length_c   1.000
_cell.angle_alpha   90.00
_cell.angle_beta   90.00
_cell.angle_gamma   90.00
#
_symmetry.space_group_name_H-M   'P 1'
#
loop_
_entity.id
_entity.type
_entity.pdbx_description
1 polymer ?
#
loop_
_entity_poly.entity_id
_entity_poly.type
_entity_poly.pdbx_seq_one_letter_code
_entity_poly.pdbx_strand_id
1 'polypeptide(L)'
;MSGKYLVTGGAGYVGSVVAQHLLEAGHEVVVLDNLSTGFREGVPAGASFIEGDIRDAAKWMDPSFDAVLHFAAFSQVGESVVKPEKYWENNVGGTMALLAAMREAEVRTLVFSSTAATYGEPEQIPIVETAPTRPTNPYGASKLAVDHM
;
A
#
# COMPACT_ATOMS: atom_id res chain seq x y z
N MET A 1 -11.23 21.60 4.22
CA MET A 1 -10.99 21.55 2.75
C MET A 1 -11.07 20.09 2.34
N SER A 2 -11.81 19.79 1.26
CA SER A 2 -11.86 18.42 0.70
C SER A 2 -10.59 18.17 -0.11
N GLY A 3 -9.95 17.02 0.11
CA GLY A 3 -8.83 16.56 -0.69
C GLY A 3 -9.22 15.36 -1.54
N LYS A 4 -8.39 15.00 -2.54
CA LYS A 4 -8.56 13.84 -3.41
C LYS A 4 -7.44 12.82 -3.16
N TYR A 5 -7.80 11.59 -2.85
CA TYR A 5 -6.86 10.55 -2.42
C TYR A 5 -6.97 9.30 -3.28
N LEU A 6 -5.81 8.76 -3.66
CA LEU A 6 -5.72 7.43 -4.25
C LEU A 6 -5.42 6.42 -3.13
N VAL A 7 -6.28 5.41 -2.98
CA VAL A 7 -6.10 4.32 -2.02
C VAL A 7 -5.82 3.04 -2.81
N THR A 8 -4.57 2.60 -2.83
CA THR A 8 -4.20 1.33 -3.47
C THR A 8 -4.43 0.17 -2.49
N GLY A 9 -4.94 -0.96 -2.98
CA GLY A 9 -5.34 -2.06 -2.10
C GLY A 9 -6.64 -1.76 -1.32
N GLY A 10 -7.45 -0.82 -1.83
CA GLY A 10 -8.66 -0.35 -1.15
C GLY A 10 -9.85 -1.31 -1.19
N ALA A 11 -9.75 -2.43 -1.89
CA ALA A 11 -10.71 -3.55 -1.81
C ALA A 11 -10.32 -4.58 -0.73
N GLY A 12 -9.15 -4.43 -0.10
CA GLY A 12 -8.71 -5.22 1.04
C GLY A 12 -9.20 -4.65 2.37
N TYR A 13 -8.99 -5.40 3.48
CA TYR A 13 -9.51 -5.03 4.80
C TYR A 13 -9.05 -3.65 5.27
N VAL A 14 -7.75 -3.39 5.35
CA VAL A 14 -7.23 -2.11 5.88
C VAL A 14 -7.56 -0.97 4.93
N GLY A 15 -7.32 -1.16 3.62
CA GLY A 15 -7.55 -0.13 2.61
C GLY A 15 -9.01 0.31 2.52
N SER A 16 -9.97 -0.62 2.61
CA SER A 16 -11.41 -0.30 2.56
C SER A 16 -11.86 0.52 3.78
N VAL A 17 -11.36 0.17 4.97
CA VAL A 17 -11.67 0.93 6.21
C VAL A 17 -11.11 2.36 6.11
N VAL A 18 -9.88 2.52 5.63
CA VAL A 18 -9.29 3.85 5.45
C VAL A 18 -10.04 4.65 4.38
N ALA A 19 -10.38 4.03 3.25
CA ALA A 19 -11.17 4.66 2.20
C ALA A 19 -12.55 5.14 2.73
N GLN A 20 -13.22 4.34 3.55
CA GLN A 20 -14.48 4.70 4.18
C GLN A 20 -14.32 5.93 5.10
N HIS A 21 -13.29 5.96 5.95
CA HIS A 21 -13.04 7.11 6.83
C HIS A 21 -12.70 8.39 6.06
N LEU A 22 -11.99 8.30 4.95
CA LEU A 22 -11.72 9.46 4.09
C LEU A 22 -13.01 10.02 3.48
N LEU A 23 -13.92 9.14 3.00
CA LEU A 23 -15.23 9.55 2.49
C LEU A 23 -16.08 10.21 3.59
N GLU A 24 -16.13 9.64 4.78
CA GLU A 24 -16.85 10.20 5.94
C GLU A 24 -16.30 11.58 6.36
N ALA A 25 -15.00 11.80 6.17
CA ALA A 25 -14.36 13.10 6.38
C ALA A 25 -14.61 14.10 5.24
N GLY A 26 -15.36 13.72 4.20
CA GLY A 26 -15.75 14.60 3.09
C GLY A 26 -14.69 14.71 1.99
N HIS A 27 -13.82 13.73 1.86
CA HIS A 27 -12.80 13.68 0.81
C HIS A 27 -13.28 12.90 -0.42
N GLU A 28 -12.69 13.18 -1.58
CA GLU A 28 -12.82 12.37 -2.78
C GLU A 28 -11.84 11.20 -2.71
N VAL A 29 -12.34 9.98 -2.92
CA VAL A 29 -11.54 8.76 -2.83
C VAL A 29 -11.61 7.97 -4.12
N VAL A 30 -10.46 7.63 -4.66
CA VAL A 30 -10.30 6.68 -5.76
C VAL A 30 -9.60 5.44 -5.22
N VAL A 31 -10.20 4.28 -5.39
CA VAL A 31 -9.63 2.98 -5.01
C VAL A 31 -9.02 2.33 -6.24
N LEU A 32 -7.76 1.91 -6.15
CA LEU A 32 -7.07 1.08 -7.13
C LEU A 32 -6.77 -0.29 -6.52
N ASP A 33 -7.33 -1.36 -7.10
CA ASP A 33 -7.13 -2.73 -6.62
C ASP A 33 -7.25 -3.72 -7.79
N ASN A 34 -6.42 -4.75 -7.82
CA ASN A 34 -6.48 -5.79 -8.84
C ASN A 34 -7.33 -7.01 -8.42
N LEU A 35 -7.97 -6.94 -7.27
CA LEU A 35 -8.83 -7.98 -6.68
C LEU A 35 -8.14 -9.35 -6.49
N SER A 36 -6.80 -9.37 -6.43
CA SER A 36 -6.05 -10.62 -6.23
C SER A 36 -6.28 -11.24 -4.85
N THR A 37 -6.58 -10.42 -3.85
CA THR A 37 -6.90 -10.83 -2.47
C THR A 37 -8.04 -10.02 -1.88
N GLY A 38 -8.38 -8.87 -2.46
CA GLY A 38 -9.51 -8.04 -2.08
C GLY A 38 -10.81 -8.48 -2.76
N PHE A 39 -11.91 -7.88 -2.33
CA PHE A 39 -13.23 -8.14 -2.86
C PHE A 39 -13.88 -6.85 -3.33
N ARG A 40 -14.54 -6.88 -4.50
CA ARG A 40 -15.24 -5.72 -5.08
C ARG A 40 -16.25 -5.11 -4.10
N GLU A 41 -16.94 -5.95 -3.35
CA GLU A 41 -17.93 -5.58 -2.36
C GLU A 41 -17.32 -4.87 -1.13
N GLY A 42 -16.00 -4.98 -0.94
CA GLY A 42 -15.26 -4.26 0.10
C GLY A 42 -15.01 -2.80 -0.23
N VAL A 43 -15.17 -2.39 -1.49
CA VAL A 43 -14.97 -0.99 -1.90
C VAL A 43 -16.13 -0.15 -1.36
N PRO A 44 -15.85 0.91 -0.56
CA PRO A 44 -16.90 1.73 0.04
C PRO A 44 -17.79 2.42 -0.99
N ALA A 45 -19.10 2.48 -0.70
CA ALA A 45 -20.04 3.24 -1.51
C ALA A 45 -19.64 4.73 -1.50
N GLY A 46 -19.47 5.31 -2.68
CA GLY A 46 -19.01 6.70 -2.82
C GLY A 46 -17.55 6.84 -3.26
N ALA A 47 -16.74 5.80 -3.13
CA ALA A 47 -15.43 5.76 -3.78
C ALA A 47 -15.55 5.46 -5.27
N SER A 48 -14.74 6.13 -6.09
CA SER A 48 -14.49 5.68 -7.45
C SER A 48 -13.61 4.44 -7.43
N PHE A 49 -13.88 3.45 -8.28
CA PHE A 49 -13.11 2.21 -8.30
C PHE A 49 -12.44 1.99 -9.66
N ILE A 50 -11.16 1.68 -9.60
CA ILE A 50 -10.33 1.27 -10.73
C ILE A 50 -9.86 -0.15 -10.46
N GLU A 51 -10.31 -1.10 -11.29
CA GLU A 51 -9.77 -2.45 -11.29
C GLU A 51 -8.47 -2.46 -12.09
N GLY A 52 -7.34 -2.61 -11.40
CA GLY A 52 -6.04 -2.53 -12.04
C GLY A 52 -4.87 -2.83 -11.11
N ASP A 53 -3.72 -3.05 -11.70
CA ASP A 53 -2.49 -3.36 -10.98
C ASP A 53 -1.68 -2.09 -10.69
N ILE A 54 -1.06 -2.00 -9.50
CA ILE A 54 -0.21 -0.86 -9.13
C ILE A 54 0.99 -0.66 -10.07
N ARG A 55 1.43 -1.70 -10.78
CA ARG A 55 2.48 -1.60 -11.81
C ARG A 55 2.05 -0.76 -13.00
N ASP A 56 0.77 -0.60 -13.20
CA ASP A 56 0.14 0.22 -14.24
C ASP A 56 -0.33 1.58 -13.72
N ALA A 57 0.06 1.99 -12.50
CA ALA A 57 -0.44 3.20 -11.83
C ALA A 57 -0.33 4.47 -12.67
N ALA A 58 0.66 4.57 -13.56
CA ALA A 58 0.82 5.69 -14.49
C ALA A 58 -0.40 5.95 -15.39
N LYS A 59 -1.24 4.94 -15.63
CA LYS A 59 -2.46 5.09 -16.45
C LYS A 59 -3.55 5.92 -15.76
N TRP A 60 -3.51 6.01 -14.43
CA TRP A 60 -4.57 6.61 -13.61
C TRP A 60 -4.07 7.71 -12.67
N MET A 61 -2.76 7.84 -12.52
CA MET A 61 -2.14 8.87 -11.70
C MET A 61 -2.22 10.21 -12.41
N ASP A 62 -2.75 11.20 -11.72
CA ASP A 62 -2.81 12.56 -12.23
C ASP A 62 -2.52 13.58 -11.11
N PRO A 63 -2.16 14.83 -11.45
CA PRO A 63 -1.75 15.85 -10.46
C PRO A 63 -2.88 16.34 -9.54
N SER A 64 -4.12 15.88 -9.73
CA SER A 64 -5.23 16.26 -8.85
C SER A 64 -5.24 15.48 -7.52
N PHE A 65 -4.44 14.42 -7.39
CA PHE A 65 -4.31 13.71 -6.13
C PHE A 65 -3.44 14.47 -5.14
N ASP A 66 -3.96 14.71 -3.94
CA ASP A 66 -3.22 15.32 -2.83
C ASP A 66 -2.25 14.32 -2.18
N ALA A 67 -2.64 13.04 -2.15
CA ALA A 67 -1.79 11.96 -1.64
C ALA A 67 -2.22 10.59 -2.15
N VAL A 68 -1.29 9.63 -2.02
CA VAL A 68 -1.51 8.20 -2.19
C VAL A 68 -1.43 7.50 -0.84
N LEU A 69 -2.43 6.68 -0.50
CA LEU A 69 -2.39 5.78 0.65
C LEU A 69 -2.22 4.36 0.13
N HIS A 70 -1.06 3.78 0.41
CA HIS A 70 -0.61 2.54 -0.23
C HIS A 70 -0.73 1.34 0.69
N PHE A 71 -1.77 0.51 0.43
CA PHE A 71 -2.05 -0.75 1.14
C PHE A 71 -1.92 -1.99 0.25
N ALA A 72 -1.78 -1.81 -1.07
CA ALA A 72 -1.65 -2.93 -2.01
C ALA A 72 -0.35 -3.70 -1.77
N ALA A 73 -0.45 -4.90 -1.21
CA ALA A 73 0.69 -5.78 -0.96
C ALA A 73 0.22 -7.22 -0.72
N PHE A 74 1.05 -8.20 -1.03
CA PHE A 74 0.93 -9.53 -0.44
C PHE A 74 1.49 -9.51 0.97
N SER A 75 0.80 -10.14 1.93
CA SER A 75 1.10 -10.00 3.37
C SER A 75 1.19 -11.33 4.14
N GLN A 76 1.13 -12.47 3.46
CA GLN A 76 1.17 -13.77 4.11
C GLN A 76 2.63 -14.21 4.34
N VAL A 77 3.09 -14.13 5.58
CA VAL A 77 4.48 -14.45 5.98
C VAL A 77 4.87 -15.86 5.54
N GLY A 78 4.04 -16.87 5.81
CA GLY A 78 4.33 -18.26 5.44
C GLY A 78 4.45 -18.46 3.93
N GLU A 79 3.57 -17.86 3.12
CA GLU A 79 3.66 -17.91 1.67
C GLU A 79 4.93 -17.22 1.16
N SER A 80 5.36 -16.13 1.79
CA SER A 80 6.55 -15.39 1.37
C SER A 80 7.84 -16.23 1.44
N VAL A 81 7.90 -17.19 2.35
CA VAL A 81 9.04 -18.10 2.47
C VAL A 81 9.07 -19.12 1.32
N VAL A 82 7.89 -19.54 0.86
CA VAL A 82 7.76 -20.56 -0.21
C VAL A 82 7.84 -19.92 -1.60
N LYS A 83 7.35 -18.69 -1.74
CA LYS A 83 7.29 -17.95 -3.02
C LYS A 83 7.83 -16.51 -2.84
N PRO A 84 9.12 -16.34 -2.50
CA PRO A 84 9.67 -15.03 -2.22
C PRO A 84 9.61 -14.06 -3.42
N GLU A 85 9.80 -14.57 -4.64
CA GLU A 85 9.73 -13.78 -5.88
C GLU A 85 8.40 -13.03 -6.02
N LYS A 86 7.27 -13.66 -5.67
CA LYS A 86 5.94 -13.04 -5.69
C LYS A 86 5.89 -11.77 -4.83
N TYR A 87 6.55 -11.78 -3.67
CA TYR A 87 6.59 -10.65 -2.74
C TYR A 87 7.53 -9.55 -3.23
N TRP A 88 8.67 -9.90 -3.76
CA TRP A 88 9.60 -8.92 -4.33
C TRP A 88 9.04 -8.25 -5.57
N GLU A 89 8.46 -9.01 -6.49
CA GLU A 89 7.87 -8.46 -7.72
C GLU A 89 6.67 -7.54 -7.42
N ASN A 90 5.76 -7.96 -6.55
CA ASN A 90 4.56 -7.18 -6.24
C ASN A 90 4.86 -6.03 -5.26
N ASN A 91 5.43 -6.34 -4.09
CA ASN A 91 5.55 -5.35 -3.02
C ASN A 91 6.64 -4.32 -3.32
N VAL A 92 7.76 -4.74 -3.89
CA VAL A 92 8.87 -3.84 -4.22
C VAL A 92 8.72 -3.31 -5.64
N GLY A 93 8.64 -4.19 -6.64
CA GLY A 93 8.51 -3.79 -8.05
C GLY A 93 7.25 -2.96 -8.32
N GLY A 94 6.10 -3.37 -7.75
CA GLY A 94 4.86 -2.63 -7.85
C GLY A 94 4.94 -1.25 -7.19
N THR A 95 5.55 -1.15 -6.00
CA THR A 95 5.74 0.15 -5.34
C THR A 95 6.70 1.05 -6.10
N MET A 96 7.76 0.51 -6.69
CA MET A 96 8.65 1.30 -7.56
C MET A 96 7.90 1.92 -8.74
N ALA A 97 7.03 1.16 -9.41
CA ALA A 97 6.19 1.67 -10.50
C ALA A 97 5.21 2.75 -10.01
N LEU A 98 4.60 2.55 -8.84
CA LEU A 98 3.72 3.54 -8.20
C LEU A 98 4.47 4.85 -7.90
N LEU A 99 5.65 4.77 -7.29
CA LEU A 99 6.48 5.95 -6.99
C LEU A 99 6.94 6.69 -8.25
N ALA A 100 7.25 5.95 -9.33
CA ALA A 100 7.57 6.55 -10.62
C ALA A 100 6.37 7.34 -11.18
N ALA A 101 5.17 6.75 -11.15
CA ALA A 101 3.93 7.40 -11.57
C ALA A 101 3.61 8.64 -10.73
N MET A 102 3.77 8.57 -9.40
CA MET A 102 3.59 9.71 -8.49
C MET A 102 4.55 10.86 -8.83
N ARG A 103 5.82 10.53 -9.08
CA ARG A 103 6.84 11.53 -9.44
C ARG A 103 6.50 12.22 -10.76
N GLU A 104 6.08 11.48 -11.78
CA GLU A 104 5.69 12.02 -13.09
C GLU A 104 4.46 12.93 -13.00
N ALA A 105 3.50 12.57 -12.13
CA ALA A 105 2.30 13.37 -11.87
C ALA A 105 2.49 14.47 -10.80
N GLU A 106 3.70 14.64 -10.28
CA GLU A 106 4.02 15.59 -9.19
C GLU A 106 3.23 15.37 -7.88
N VAL A 107 2.68 14.18 -7.66
CA VAL A 107 2.04 13.78 -6.39
C VAL A 107 3.13 13.42 -5.38
N ARG A 108 3.29 14.21 -4.33
CA ARG A 108 4.48 14.17 -3.44
C ARG A 108 4.23 13.53 -2.08
N THR A 109 2.99 13.20 -1.75
CA THR A 109 2.63 12.65 -0.45
C THR A 109 2.26 11.18 -0.57
N LEU A 110 3.00 10.32 0.12
CA LEU A 110 2.71 8.89 0.26
C LEU A 110 2.52 8.54 1.72
N VAL A 111 1.42 7.85 2.04
CA VAL A 111 1.25 7.13 3.31
C VAL A 111 1.39 5.65 3.01
N PHE A 112 2.44 5.04 3.52
CA PHE A 112 2.75 3.63 3.27
C PHE A 112 2.42 2.76 4.48
N SER A 113 1.68 1.68 4.25
CA SER A 113 1.42 0.67 5.26
C SER A 113 2.61 -0.30 5.33
N SER A 114 3.55 -0.03 6.23
CA SER A 114 4.65 -0.93 6.55
C SER A 114 4.20 -2.08 7.47
N THR A 115 5.09 -2.68 8.24
CA THR A 115 4.78 -3.83 9.10
C THR A 115 5.75 -3.96 10.26
N ALA A 116 5.28 -4.47 11.39
CA ALA A 116 6.15 -4.87 12.51
C ALA A 116 7.13 -6.01 12.13
N ALA A 117 6.84 -6.77 11.07
CA ALA A 117 7.75 -7.81 10.57
C ALA A 117 9.10 -7.28 10.08
N THR A 118 9.25 -5.97 9.86
CA THR A 118 10.53 -5.30 9.56
C THR A 118 11.51 -5.39 10.72
N TYR A 119 11.04 -5.49 11.96
CA TYR A 119 11.87 -5.62 13.15
C TYR A 119 12.33 -7.06 13.42
N GLY A 120 11.68 -8.07 12.79
CA GLY A 120 11.99 -9.47 13.01
C GLY A 120 11.67 -9.93 14.44
N GLU A 121 12.69 -10.38 15.16
CA GLU A 121 12.60 -10.79 16.58
C GLU A 121 13.22 -9.70 17.46
N PRO A 122 12.42 -8.74 17.94
CA PRO A 122 12.94 -7.63 18.75
C PRO A 122 13.35 -8.09 20.15
N GLU A 123 14.42 -7.51 20.69
CA GLU A 123 14.90 -7.80 22.03
C GLU A 123 14.01 -7.18 23.12
N GLN A 124 13.26 -6.13 22.80
CA GLN A 124 12.38 -5.40 23.72
C GLN A 124 10.96 -5.29 23.19
N ILE A 125 9.98 -5.49 24.08
CA ILE A 125 8.55 -5.30 23.85
C ILE A 125 7.99 -4.38 24.95
N PRO A 126 7.25 -3.31 24.59
CA PRO A 126 6.85 -2.87 23.24
C PRO A 126 8.03 -2.45 22.35
N ILE A 127 7.92 -2.71 21.04
CA ILE A 127 8.94 -2.32 20.07
C ILE A 127 8.95 -0.79 19.95
N VAL A 128 10.11 -0.19 20.10
CA VAL A 128 10.30 1.25 19.91
C VAL A 128 10.77 1.54 18.48
N GLU A 129 10.50 2.73 17.94
CA GLU A 129 10.86 3.11 16.56
C GLU A 129 12.37 3.06 16.26
N THR A 130 13.20 3.19 17.29
CA THR A 130 14.66 3.10 17.19
C THR A 130 15.20 1.67 17.26
N ALA A 131 14.32 0.66 17.39
CA ALA A 131 14.74 -0.74 17.38
C ALA A 131 15.37 -1.13 16.04
N PRO A 132 16.41 -1.98 16.03
CA PRO A 132 17.02 -2.44 14.80
C PRO A 132 16.03 -3.19 13.90
N THR A 133 16.02 -2.87 12.62
CA THR A 133 15.23 -3.59 11.63
C THR A 133 16.01 -4.79 11.11
N ARG A 134 15.51 -6.01 11.39
CA ARG A 134 16.14 -7.30 11.02
C ARG A 134 15.06 -8.31 10.64
N PRO A 135 14.40 -8.13 9.48
CA PRO A 135 13.31 -9.03 9.07
C PRO A 135 13.81 -10.47 8.93
N THR A 136 12.99 -11.41 9.39
CA THR A 136 13.31 -12.86 9.36
C THR A 136 12.59 -13.60 8.24
N ASN A 137 11.86 -12.89 7.39
CA ASN A 137 11.12 -13.48 6.26
C ASN A 137 11.05 -12.52 5.07
N PRO A 138 10.82 -13.05 3.84
CA PRO A 138 10.77 -12.24 2.62
C PRO A 138 9.67 -11.17 2.62
N TYR A 139 8.52 -11.39 3.27
CA TYR A 139 7.50 -10.36 3.42
C TYR A 139 8.05 -9.15 4.19
N GLY A 140 8.59 -9.36 5.40
CA GLY A 140 9.18 -8.28 6.19
C GLY A 140 10.33 -7.58 5.45
N ALA A 141 11.19 -8.35 4.76
CA ALA A 141 12.28 -7.80 3.97
C ALA A 141 11.78 -6.94 2.80
N SER A 142 10.72 -7.37 2.09
CA SER A 142 10.12 -6.59 0.99
C SER A 142 9.51 -5.28 1.48
N LYS A 143 8.87 -5.26 2.66
CA LYS A 143 8.32 -4.05 3.25
C LYS A 143 9.42 -3.10 3.73
N LEU A 144 10.48 -3.62 4.36
CA LEU A 144 11.65 -2.83 4.75
C LEU A 144 12.37 -2.20 3.55
N ALA A 145 12.45 -2.91 2.42
CA ALA A 145 13.03 -2.35 1.20
C ALA A 145 12.24 -1.11 0.73
N VAL A 146 10.92 -1.14 0.85
CA VAL A 146 10.07 0.02 0.52
C VAL A 146 10.23 1.16 1.53
N ASP A 147 10.39 0.87 2.83
CA ASP A 147 10.66 1.90 3.85
C ASP A 147 11.95 2.70 3.56
N HIS A 148 12.86 2.14 2.76
CA HIS A 148 14.12 2.76 2.36
C HIS A 148 14.08 3.48 1.00
N MET A 149 12.95 3.47 0.28
CA MET A 149 12.78 4.15 -1.01
C MET A 149 12.38 5.62 -0.84
#